data_3fc39fc2862add86344136776c469ef8
#
_entry.id   3fc39fc2862add86344136776c469ef8
#
_cell.length_a   1.000
_cell.length_b   1.000
_cell.length_c   1.000
_cell.angle_alpha   90.00
_cell.angle_beta   90.00
_cell.angle_gamma   90.00
#
_symmetry.space_group_name_H-M   'P 1'
#
loop_
_entity.id
_entity.type
_entity.pdbx_description
1 polymer ?
#
loop_
_entity_poly.entity_id
_entity_poly.type
_entity_poly.pdbx_seq_one_letter_code
_entity_poly.pdbx_strand_id
1 'polypeptide(L)'
;GLTGADLEAIRAVDGISQAEGEQSVEVLTQCGEKELVIHVATLMTQLNYVTIDEGRLPEKAGECFLDNQLCIAGDYQVGDRITLKSGTKDPLSDTLNHETYTIVGIGSSPYYLNFDKGSSTIGNGDIRGFVMVLPEEFKSDIYTQIYAACDSLKPYITASDAYFSAADQIKAQVED
;
A
#
# COMPACT_ATOMS: atom_id res chain seq x y z
N GLY A 1 -6.50 8.26 11.78
CA GLY A 1 -6.28 7.86 10.39
C GLY A 1 -6.97 8.83 9.45
N LEU A 2 -6.62 8.78 8.19
CA LEU A 2 -7.19 9.63 7.12
C LEU A 2 -8.49 9.01 6.61
N THR A 3 -9.48 9.85 6.32
CA THR A 3 -10.81 9.42 5.89
C THR A 3 -11.10 9.78 4.43
N GLY A 4 -12.22 9.31 3.90
CA GLY A 4 -12.71 9.76 2.59
C GLY A 4 -12.94 11.27 2.53
N ALA A 5 -13.33 11.90 3.65
CA ALA A 5 -13.48 13.36 3.72
C ALA A 5 -12.14 14.09 3.59
N ASP A 6 -11.06 13.54 4.17
CA ASP A 6 -9.71 14.08 4.02
C ASP A 6 -9.22 13.96 2.57
N LEU A 7 -9.53 12.83 1.92
CA LEU A 7 -9.21 12.62 0.51
C LEU A 7 -9.92 13.64 -0.39
N GLU A 8 -11.21 13.89 -0.18
CA GLU A 8 -11.98 14.89 -0.92
C GLU A 8 -11.48 16.32 -0.64
N ALA A 9 -11.10 16.62 0.59
CA ALA A 9 -10.50 17.91 0.94
C ALA A 9 -9.18 18.15 0.19
N ILE A 10 -8.33 17.12 0.09
CA ILE A 10 -7.08 17.19 -0.67
C ILE A 10 -7.35 17.38 -2.17
N ARG A 11 -8.33 16.66 -2.72
CA ARG A 11 -8.73 16.82 -4.13
C ARG A 11 -9.23 18.22 -4.47
N ALA A 12 -9.82 18.90 -3.50
CA ALA A 12 -10.34 20.27 -3.66
C ALA A 12 -9.27 21.37 -3.61
N VAL A 13 -8.02 21.04 -3.24
CA VAL A 13 -6.92 22.01 -3.17
C VAL A 13 -6.49 22.40 -4.59
N ASP A 14 -6.38 23.72 -4.85
CA ASP A 14 -5.90 24.24 -6.12
C ASP A 14 -4.47 23.73 -6.42
N GLY A 15 -4.28 23.24 -7.65
CA GLY A 15 -3.00 22.68 -8.11
C GLY A 15 -2.83 21.17 -7.87
N ILE A 16 -3.78 20.52 -7.20
CA ILE A 16 -3.84 19.05 -7.11
C ILE A 16 -4.60 18.52 -8.33
N SER A 17 -3.92 17.73 -9.15
CA SER A 17 -4.52 17.08 -10.32
C SER A 17 -5.19 15.76 -10.01
N GLN A 18 -4.60 14.99 -9.11
CA GLN A 18 -5.09 13.68 -8.68
C GLN A 18 -4.75 13.45 -7.21
N ALA A 19 -5.62 12.72 -6.51
CA ALA A 19 -5.32 12.21 -5.18
C ALA A 19 -5.99 10.84 -4.99
N GLU A 20 -5.28 9.92 -4.35
CA GLU A 20 -5.71 8.54 -4.13
C GLU A 20 -5.28 8.08 -2.73
N GLY A 21 -6.20 7.44 -2.00
CA GLY A 21 -5.94 6.91 -0.66
C GLY A 21 -5.39 5.49 -0.72
N GLU A 22 -4.43 5.19 0.14
CA GLU A 22 -3.88 3.86 0.34
C GLU A 22 -4.21 3.37 1.75
N GLN A 23 -4.68 2.14 1.84
CA GLN A 23 -4.72 1.39 3.09
C GLN A 23 -3.56 0.41 3.08
N SER A 24 -2.91 0.26 4.23
CA SER A 24 -1.79 -0.66 4.36
C SER A 24 -1.68 -1.25 5.76
N VAL A 25 -1.09 -2.41 5.84
CA VAL A 25 -0.80 -3.13 7.07
C VAL A 25 0.49 -3.94 6.93
N GLU A 26 1.29 -3.97 7.98
CA GLU A 26 2.45 -4.86 8.07
C GLU A 26 2.03 -6.22 8.61
N VAL A 27 2.45 -7.27 7.95
CA VAL A 27 2.11 -8.65 8.27
C VAL A 27 3.33 -9.56 8.16
N LEU A 28 3.16 -10.77 8.61
CA LEU A 28 4.18 -11.82 8.50
C LEU A 28 3.79 -12.83 7.43
N THR A 29 4.79 -13.37 6.74
CA THR A 29 4.63 -14.54 5.87
C THR A 29 5.78 -15.51 6.07
N GLN A 30 5.50 -16.80 5.93
CA GLN A 30 6.50 -17.85 6.07
C GLN A 30 7.10 -18.21 4.71
N CYS A 31 8.40 -18.03 4.55
CA CYS A 31 9.16 -18.41 3.37
C CYS A 31 10.19 -19.46 3.75
N GLY A 32 9.88 -20.76 3.55
CA GLY A 32 10.68 -21.85 4.04
C GLY A 32 10.77 -21.83 5.57
N GLU A 33 11.98 -21.80 6.10
CA GLU A 33 12.24 -21.70 7.56
C GLU A 33 12.27 -20.26 8.08
N LYS A 34 12.18 -19.25 7.18
CA LYS A 34 12.26 -17.84 7.54
C LYS A 34 10.87 -17.22 7.60
N GLU A 35 10.64 -16.46 8.64
CA GLU A 35 9.49 -15.57 8.73
C GLU A 35 9.90 -14.17 8.25
N LEU A 36 9.17 -13.62 7.31
CA LEU A 36 9.44 -12.33 6.69
C LEU A 36 8.34 -11.33 7.07
N VAL A 37 8.74 -10.09 7.33
CA VAL A 37 7.82 -8.96 7.43
C VAL A 37 7.56 -8.41 6.04
N ILE A 38 6.29 -8.26 5.70
CA ILE A 38 5.87 -7.70 4.42
C ILE A 38 4.83 -6.61 4.61
N HIS A 39 4.75 -5.72 3.66
CA HIS A 39 3.79 -4.63 3.61
C HIS A 39 2.66 -4.98 2.66
N VAL A 40 1.44 -5.10 3.16
CA VAL A 40 0.23 -5.28 2.35
C VAL A 40 -0.41 -3.93 2.14
N ALA A 41 -0.62 -3.55 0.88
CA ALA A 41 -1.19 -2.27 0.51
C ALA A 41 -2.30 -2.43 -0.53
N THR A 42 -3.20 -1.46 -0.58
CA THR A 42 -4.22 -1.39 -1.63
C THR A 42 -3.58 -1.07 -2.98
N LEU A 43 -4.02 -1.77 -4.02
CA LEU A 43 -3.65 -1.45 -5.40
C LEU A 43 -4.19 -0.06 -5.75
N MET A 44 -3.29 0.82 -6.19
CA MET A 44 -3.66 2.14 -6.69
C MET A 44 -3.77 2.12 -8.20
N THR A 45 -4.75 2.85 -8.74
CA THR A 45 -5.08 2.83 -10.17
C THR A 45 -4.65 4.09 -10.90
N GLN A 46 -4.45 5.20 -10.21
CA GLN A 46 -4.14 6.51 -10.79
C GLN A 46 -2.71 6.98 -10.47
N LEU A 47 -2.23 6.67 -9.28
CA LEU A 47 -0.91 7.03 -8.79
C LEU A 47 -0.14 5.76 -8.42
N ASN A 48 1.18 5.84 -8.36
CA ASN A 48 2.06 4.72 -8.02
C ASN A 48 1.83 3.45 -8.87
N TYR A 49 1.83 3.61 -10.18
CA TYR A 49 1.71 2.49 -11.11
C TYR A 49 2.79 1.45 -10.86
N VAL A 50 2.37 0.20 -10.79
CA VAL A 50 3.31 -0.92 -10.76
C VAL A 50 3.79 -1.24 -12.17
N THR A 51 5.01 -1.78 -12.27
CA THR A 51 5.51 -2.43 -13.47
C THR A 51 5.25 -3.92 -13.36
N ILE A 52 4.51 -4.49 -14.30
CA ILE A 52 4.17 -5.90 -14.34
C ILE A 52 5.29 -6.65 -15.08
N ASP A 53 6.00 -7.53 -14.37
CA ASP A 53 7.00 -8.41 -14.98
C ASP A 53 6.37 -9.70 -15.50
N GLU A 54 5.37 -10.23 -14.77
CA GLU A 54 4.66 -11.45 -15.11
C GLU A 54 3.20 -11.38 -14.62
N GLY A 55 2.29 -12.02 -15.36
CA GLY A 55 0.88 -12.12 -15.01
C GLY A 55 0.10 -10.82 -15.23
N ARG A 56 -0.75 -10.49 -14.29
CA ARG A 56 -1.69 -9.36 -14.35
C ARG A 56 -1.92 -8.73 -12.98
N LEU A 57 -2.64 -7.63 -12.95
CA LEU A 57 -3.14 -7.04 -11.69
C LEU A 57 -4.32 -7.83 -11.12
N PRO A 58 -4.55 -7.78 -9.79
CA PRO A 58 -5.75 -8.33 -9.17
C PRO A 58 -7.04 -7.75 -9.77
N GLU A 59 -8.03 -8.61 -10.01
CA GLU A 59 -9.33 -8.23 -10.55
C GLU A 59 -10.48 -8.62 -9.61
N LYS A 60 -10.24 -9.50 -8.67
CA LYS A 60 -11.25 -9.98 -7.71
C LYS A 60 -10.65 -10.27 -6.34
N ALA A 61 -11.53 -10.34 -5.34
CA ALA A 61 -11.17 -10.69 -3.97
C ALA A 61 -10.35 -11.99 -3.89
N GLY A 62 -9.39 -12.03 -2.99
CA GLY A 62 -8.49 -13.17 -2.82
C GLY A 62 -7.33 -13.26 -3.82
N GLU A 63 -7.21 -12.30 -4.73
CA GLU A 63 -6.05 -12.16 -5.62
C GLU A 63 -5.06 -11.12 -5.11
N CYS A 64 -3.77 -11.30 -5.39
CA CYS A 64 -2.73 -10.34 -5.06
C CYS A 64 -1.69 -10.19 -6.17
N PHE A 65 -1.00 -9.05 -6.13
CA PHE A 65 0.19 -8.73 -6.91
C PHE A 65 1.40 -8.73 -5.98
N LEU A 66 2.47 -9.42 -6.35
CA LEU A 66 3.63 -9.66 -5.50
C LEU A 66 4.85 -8.87 -5.96
N ASP A 67 5.58 -8.30 -5.00
CA ASP A 67 6.92 -7.73 -5.23
C ASP A 67 7.87 -8.81 -5.78
N ASN A 68 8.56 -8.52 -6.87
CA ASN A 68 9.50 -9.44 -7.50
C ASN A 68 10.65 -9.86 -6.56
N GLN A 69 11.07 -9.00 -5.63
CA GLN A 69 12.10 -9.35 -4.64
C GLN A 69 11.58 -10.36 -3.60
N LEU A 70 10.32 -10.23 -3.21
CA LEU A 70 9.66 -11.20 -2.33
C LEU A 70 9.42 -12.53 -3.06
N CYS A 71 9.11 -12.47 -4.36
CA CYS A 71 9.00 -13.64 -5.22
C CYS A 71 10.30 -14.46 -5.23
N ILE A 72 11.45 -13.79 -5.41
CA ILE A 72 12.77 -14.46 -5.38
C ILE A 72 13.05 -15.07 -4.01
N ALA A 73 12.77 -14.31 -2.93
CA ALA A 73 13.03 -14.77 -1.57
C ALA A 73 12.21 -15.99 -1.15
N GLY A 74 10.98 -16.08 -1.65
CA GLY A 74 10.02 -17.15 -1.32
C GLY A 74 9.86 -18.22 -2.38
N ASP A 75 10.59 -18.12 -3.51
CA ASP A 75 10.43 -19.02 -4.68
C ASP A 75 8.97 -19.10 -5.19
N TYR A 76 8.29 -17.95 -5.17
CA TYR A 76 6.90 -17.85 -5.63
C TYR A 76 6.80 -17.70 -7.13
N GLN A 77 5.73 -18.22 -7.68
CA GLN A 77 5.34 -18.09 -9.09
C GLN A 77 3.90 -17.62 -9.20
N VAL A 78 3.52 -17.04 -10.34
CA VAL A 78 2.13 -16.76 -10.67
C VAL A 78 1.31 -18.05 -10.60
N GLY A 79 0.20 -18.00 -9.88
CA GLY A 79 -0.65 -19.16 -9.59
C GLY A 79 -0.44 -19.75 -8.20
N ASP A 80 0.68 -19.46 -7.54
CA ASP A 80 0.93 -19.88 -6.17
C ASP A 80 0.06 -19.10 -5.18
N ARG A 81 -0.01 -19.61 -3.96
CA ARG A 81 -0.72 -18.97 -2.86
C ARG A 81 0.27 -18.48 -1.80
N ILE A 82 0.04 -17.27 -1.31
CA ILE A 82 0.77 -16.70 -0.18
C ILE A 82 -0.17 -16.61 1.03
N THR A 83 0.30 -17.09 2.18
CA THR A 83 -0.44 -17.03 3.44
C THR A 83 0.17 -15.98 4.36
N LEU A 84 -0.68 -15.09 4.84
CA LEU A 84 -0.34 -13.97 5.69
C LEU A 84 -0.73 -14.28 7.14
N LYS A 85 0.05 -13.75 8.08
CA LYS A 85 -0.22 -13.84 9.51
C LYS A 85 -0.15 -12.47 10.14
N SER A 86 -0.95 -12.24 11.16
CA SER A 86 -0.82 -11.03 11.98
C SER A 86 0.56 -10.98 12.64
N GLY A 87 1.17 -9.81 12.62
CA GLY A 87 2.39 -9.52 13.38
C GLY A 87 2.10 -8.98 14.79
N THR A 88 0.85 -8.83 15.16
CA THR A 88 0.37 -8.31 16.45
C THR A 88 -0.48 -9.32 17.17
N LYS A 89 -1.05 -8.92 18.33
CA LYS A 89 -1.98 -9.77 19.10
C LYS A 89 -3.37 -9.85 18.48
N ASP A 90 -3.71 -8.88 17.65
CA ASP A 90 -5.02 -8.81 17.01
C ASP A 90 -5.03 -9.75 15.79
N PRO A 91 -6.12 -10.47 15.54
CA PRO A 91 -6.20 -11.38 14.40
C PRO A 91 -6.19 -10.58 13.07
N LEU A 92 -5.54 -11.13 12.06
CA LEU A 92 -5.49 -10.50 10.73
C LEU A 92 -6.88 -10.33 10.12
N SER A 93 -7.81 -11.20 10.48
CA SER A 93 -9.21 -11.14 10.09
C SER A 93 -9.96 -9.86 10.55
N ASP A 94 -9.40 -9.09 11.47
CA ASP A 94 -9.97 -7.79 11.84
C ASP A 94 -9.63 -6.69 10.83
N THR A 95 -8.57 -6.91 10.04
CA THR A 95 -8.06 -5.93 9.07
C THR A 95 -8.34 -6.34 7.63
N LEU A 96 -8.12 -7.60 7.27
CA LEU A 96 -8.25 -8.13 5.91
C LEU A 96 -9.37 -9.18 5.83
N ASN A 97 -10.00 -9.28 4.66
CA ASN A 97 -11.04 -10.27 4.40
C ASN A 97 -10.48 -11.68 4.19
N HIS A 98 -9.23 -11.78 3.72
CA HIS A 98 -8.57 -13.06 3.50
C HIS A 98 -7.19 -13.08 4.18
N GLU A 99 -6.74 -14.27 4.55
CA GLU A 99 -5.38 -14.53 5.05
C GLU A 99 -4.50 -15.19 4.00
N THR A 100 -5.10 -15.81 2.99
CA THR A 100 -4.42 -16.47 1.88
C THR A 100 -4.87 -15.87 0.56
N TYR A 101 -3.91 -15.48 -0.26
CA TYR A 101 -4.12 -14.85 -1.56
C TYR A 101 -3.49 -15.66 -2.67
N THR A 102 -4.14 -15.70 -3.83
CA THR A 102 -3.56 -16.24 -5.06
C THR A 102 -2.74 -15.16 -5.76
N ILE A 103 -1.49 -15.45 -6.05
CA ILE A 103 -0.59 -14.56 -6.78
C ILE A 103 -0.98 -14.58 -8.24
N VAL A 104 -1.47 -13.46 -8.77
CA VAL A 104 -1.88 -13.33 -10.18
C VAL A 104 -0.92 -12.50 -11.01
N GLY A 105 -0.03 -11.77 -10.37
CA GLY A 105 1.00 -10.98 -11.03
C GLY A 105 2.18 -10.73 -10.11
N ILE A 106 3.33 -10.49 -10.73
CA ILE A 106 4.61 -10.22 -10.09
C ILE A 106 5.24 -9.03 -10.77
N GLY A 107 5.85 -8.14 -10.02
CA GLY A 107 6.55 -7.00 -10.57
C GLY A 107 7.12 -6.06 -9.52
N SER A 108 7.21 -4.78 -9.86
CA SER A 108 7.81 -3.76 -9.02
C SER A 108 6.94 -2.51 -8.94
N SER A 109 7.15 -1.72 -7.90
CA SER A 109 6.56 -0.41 -7.75
C SER A 109 7.67 0.64 -7.64
N PRO A 110 7.60 1.77 -8.38
CA PRO A 110 8.57 2.85 -8.27
C PRO A 110 8.67 3.39 -6.84
N TYR A 111 7.57 3.34 -6.10
CA TYR A 111 7.51 3.78 -4.70
C TYR A 111 8.42 2.94 -3.79
N TYR A 112 8.54 1.64 -4.07
CA TYR A 112 9.35 0.71 -3.27
C TYR A 112 10.77 0.49 -3.82
N LEU A 113 11.11 1.05 -5.00
CA LEU A 113 12.45 0.96 -5.57
C LEU A 113 13.48 1.88 -4.89
N ASN A 114 13.04 3.00 -4.34
CA ASN A 114 13.91 4.06 -3.80
C ASN A 114 13.97 4.09 -2.28
N PHE A 115 13.28 3.19 -1.60
CA PHE A 115 13.28 3.12 -0.14
C PHE A 115 14.02 1.89 0.34
N ASP A 116 14.89 2.06 1.31
CA ASP A 116 14.96 1.06 2.37
C ASP A 116 13.51 0.78 2.73
N LYS A 117 13.06 -0.45 2.54
CA LYS A 117 11.63 -0.84 2.67
C LYS A 117 11.05 -0.53 4.05
N GLY A 118 11.83 0.17 4.87
CA GLY A 118 11.49 0.67 6.18
C GLY A 118 11.79 -0.33 7.29
N SER A 119 11.75 0.18 8.49
CA SER A 119 11.78 -0.64 9.71
C SER A 119 10.35 -0.86 10.20
N SER A 120 10.08 -2.05 10.66
CA SER A 120 8.82 -2.46 11.25
C SER A 120 8.96 -2.66 12.76
N THR A 121 7.86 -2.52 13.46
CA THR A 121 7.78 -2.90 14.88
C THR A 121 7.44 -4.37 15.11
N ILE A 122 7.15 -5.11 14.04
CA ILE A 122 6.81 -6.53 14.08
C ILE A 122 7.96 -7.40 13.54
N GLY A 123 7.94 -8.68 13.87
CA GLY A 123 8.90 -9.65 13.40
C GLY A 123 10.34 -9.27 13.70
N ASN A 124 11.23 -9.42 12.71
CA ASN A 124 12.65 -9.05 12.81
C ASN A 124 12.94 -7.58 12.54
N GLY A 125 11.90 -6.78 12.28
CA GLY A 125 12.02 -5.34 12.06
C GLY A 125 12.34 -4.89 10.64
N ASP A 126 12.62 -5.80 9.72
CA ASP A 126 12.96 -5.48 8.33
C ASP A 126 11.81 -5.83 7.38
N ILE A 127 11.24 -4.84 6.70
CA ILE A 127 10.23 -5.07 5.65
C ILE A 127 10.93 -5.61 4.40
N ARG A 128 10.55 -6.79 3.94
CA ARG A 128 11.22 -7.50 2.84
C ARG A 128 10.58 -7.33 1.47
N GLY A 129 9.36 -6.88 1.43
CA GLY A 129 8.66 -6.66 0.18
C GLY A 129 7.23 -6.21 0.39
N PHE A 130 6.51 -6.07 -0.71
CA PHE A 130 5.11 -5.68 -0.69
C PHE A 130 4.22 -6.72 -1.37
N VAL A 131 2.96 -6.71 -0.96
CA VAL A 131 1.84 -7.39 -1.60
C VAL A 131 0.74 -6.35 -1.82
N MET A 132 0.22 -6.25 -3.04
CA MET A 132 -0.90 -5.38 -3.35
C MET A 132 -2.16 -6.18 -3.54
N VAL A 133 -3.23 -5.70 -2.91
CA VAL A 133 -4.58 -6.29 -2.96
C VAL A 133 -5.60 -5.23 -3.35
N LEU A 134 -6.79 -5.66 -3.75
CA LEU A 134 -7.88 -4.72 -4.03
C LEU A 134 -8.30 -3.97 -2.76
N PRO A 135 -8.78 -2.72 -2.86
CA PRO A 135 -9.23 -1.94 -1.70
C PRO A 135 -10.32 -2.64 -0.87
N GLU A 136 -11.19 -3.42 -1.50
CA GLU A 136 -12.26 -4.20 -0.86
C GLU A 136 -11.77 -5.31 0.09
N GLU A 137 -10.48 -5.64 0.06
CA GLU A 137 -9.86 -6.58 1.01
C GLU A 137 -9.70 -5.99 2.41
N PHE A 138 -9.59 -4.67 2.51
CA PHE A 138 -9.52 -4.00 3.80
C PHE A 138 -10.91 -3.76 4.38
N LYS A 139 -11.08 -4.07 5.66
CA LYS A 139 -12.34 -3.91 6.40
C LYS A 139 -12.60 -2.49 6.91
N SER A 140 -11.55 -1.69 6.99
CA SER A 140 -11.63 -0.30 7.44
C SER A 140 -11.72 0.66 6.25
N ASP A 141 -12.45 1.75 6.40
CA ASP A 141 -12.48 2.86 5.43
C ASP A 141 -11.42 3.93 5.72
N ILE A 142 -10.49 3.64 6.63
CA ILE A 142 -9.45 4.58 7.05
C ILE A 142 -8.20 4.35 6.21
N TYR A 143 -7.74 5.41 5.56
CA TYR A 143 -6.49 5.40 4.82
C TYR A 143 -5.28 5.53 5.75
N THR A 144 -4.22 4.81 5.43
CA THR A 144 -2.92 4.93 6.07
C THR A 144 -2.17 6.12 5.51
N GLN A 145 -2.30 6.33 4.19
CA GLN A 145 -1.68 7.42 3.45
C GLN A 145 -2.62 7.93 2.34
N ILE A 146 -2.42 9.17 1.92
CA ILE A 146 -3.04 9.74 0.72
C ILE A 146 -1.91 10.26 -0.15
N TYR A 147 -1.89 9.84 -1.41
CA TYR A 147 -0.97 10.30 -2.43
C TYR A 147 -1.64 11.37 -3.27
N ALA A 148 -0.90 12.42 -3.59
CA ALA A 148 -1.39 13.51 -4.43
C ALA A 148 -0.36 13.88 -5.49
N ALA A 149 -0.83 14.22 -6.68
CA ALA A 149 -0.04 14.77 -7.77
C ALA A 149 -0.44 16.22 -8.03
N CYS A 150 0.57 17.08 -8.27
CA CYS A 150 0.38 18.48 -8.59
C CYS A 150 0.65 18.72 -10.09
N ASP A 151 -0.15 19.58 -10.72
CA ASP A 151 -0.01 19.90 -12.16
C ASP A 151 1.29 20.62 -12.52
N SER A 152 1.88 21.36 -11.58
CA SER A 152 3.00 22.28 -11.84
C SER A 152 4.38 21.75 -11.49
N LEU A 153 4.50 20.59 -10.83
CA LEU A 153 5.76 20.01 -10.40
C LEU A 153 5.73 18.50 -10.56
N LYS A 154 6.52 17.99 -11.50
CA LYS A 154 6.92 16.59 -11.45
C LYS A 154 8.03 16.46 -10.41
N PRO A 155 7.73 16.21 -9.17
CA PRO A 155 7.82 14.91 -8.55
C PRO A 155 6.62 14.62 -7.64
N TYR A 156 6.34 13.34 -7.44
CA TYR A 156 5.37 12.87 -6.46
C TYR A 156 5.75 13.37 -5.07
N ILE A 157 4.87 14.14 -4.44
CA ILE A 157 5.01 14.52 -3.04
C ILE A 157 4.36 13.42 -2.22
N THR A 158 5.09 12.86 -1.28
CA THR A 158 4.53 11.91 -0.32
C THR A 158 3.47 12.61 0.52
N ALA A 159 2.38 11.95 0.81
CA ALA A 159 1.19 12.54 1.45
C ALA A 159 1.45 13.21 2.80
N SER A 160 2.54 12.88 3.50
CA SER A 160 2.93 13.63 4.69
C SER A 160 3.18 15.11 4.39
N ASP A 161 3.89 15.42 3.31
CA ASP A 161 4.22 16.81 2.96
C ASP A 161 3.03 17.52 2.32
N ALA A 162 2.25 16.83 1.47
CA ALA A 162 1.04 17.37 0.88
C ALA A 162 -0.09 17.55 1.92
N TYR A 163 -0.19 16.65 2.89
CA TYR A 163 -1.15 16.75 3.99
C TYR A 163 -0.84 17.95 4.90
N PHE A 164 0.41 18.16 5.28
CA PHE A 164 0.81 19.33 6.08
C PHE A 164 0.59 20.62 5.32
N SER A 165 0.91 20.68 4.04
CA SER A 165 0.69 21.84 3.18
C SER A 165 -0.81 22.12 2.96
N ALA A 166 -1.63 21.10 2.74
CA ALA A 166 -3.08 21.22 2.59
C ALA A 166 -3.78 21.54 3.93
N ALA A 167 -3.34 20.94 5.03
CA ALA A 167 -3.84 21.24 6.38
C ALA A 167 -3.53 22.66 6.81
N ASP A 168 -2.36 23.19 6.46
CA ASP A 168 -1.98 24.57 6.71
C ASP A 168 -2.80 25.55 5.86
N GLN A 169 -3.10 25.22 4.61
CA GLN A 169 -3.98 26.01 3.75
C GLN A 169 -5.44 25.98 4.23
N ILE A 170 -5.93 24.83 4.68
CA ILE A 170 -7.28 24.71 5.24
C ILE A 170 -7.39 25.47 6.55
N LYS A 171 -6.37 25.43 7.42
CA LYS A 171 -6.31 26.27 8.63
C LYS A 171 -6.34 27.76 8.30
N ALA A 172 -5.57 28.22 7.32
CA ALA A 172 -5.56 29.60 6.89
C ALA A 172 -6.89 30.09 6.32
N GLN A 173 -7.69 29.19 5.70
CA GLN A 173 -9.03 29.51 5.20
C GLN A 173 -10.14 29.50 6.27
N VAL A 174 -9.91 28.85 7.41
CA VAL A 174 -10.90 28.76 8.52
C VAL A 174 -10.69 29.85 9.57
N GLU A 175 -9.50 30.47 9.62
CA GLU A 175 -9.17 31.58 10.55
C GLU A 175 -9.49 32.97 9.99
N ASP A 176 -9.95 33.09 8.74
CA ASP A 176 -10.53 34.27 8.13
C ASP A 176 -12.09 34.21 8.13
#